data_118eeb03dde2661a08924a0cb665113d
#
_entry.id   118eeb03dde2661a08924a0cb665113d
#
_cell.length_a   1.000
_cell.length_b   1.000
_cell.length_c   1.000
_cell.angle_alpha   90.00
_cell.angle_beta   90.00
_cell.angle_gamma   90.00
#
_symmetry.space_group_name_H-M   'P 1'
#
loop_
_entity.id
_entity.type
_entity.pdbx_description
1 polymer ?
#
loop_
_entity_poly.entity_id
_entity_poly.type
_entity_poly.pdbx_seq_one_letter_code
_entity_poly.pdbx_strand_id
1 'polypeptide(L)'
;MNWVAPLKDDDTLKQYKEKLREIDDKYYIMFEIGVGTGMQLQEILRLRVGDVRGKKRIDTLIGTRDIKRSFIIPDQLMGVIDEFVQGRNDDEFLILGFPSRNVPLSREQAYRVLRAAGHAVGLSTIGAQTMRKTFAWHYYKRTGDIYYLQNLLNHSSPSITYRYIGEKPNVSLSFRKITANENERARISLCKDGTGKKRINLIRETFDMIDSELNNPINTDAFYGKVDSLLDTVEEILEQFRAEMK
;
A
#
# COMPACT_ATOMS: atom_id res chain seq x y z
N MET A 1 -6.17 19.65 -7.70
CA MET A 1 -5.80 18.77 -6.58
C MET A 1 -4.27 18.74 -6.50
N ASN A 2 -3.65 19.28 -5.44
CA ASN A 2 -2.19 19.28 -5.38
C ASN A 2 -1.69 17.85 -5.22
N TRP A 3 -0.91 17.39 -6.19
CA TRP A 3 -0.29 16.07 -6.15
C TRP A 3 0.73 16.04 -5.01
N VAL A 4 0.61 15.05 -4.13
CA VAL A 4 1.49 14.84 -2.99
C VAL A 4 2.33 13.59 -3.25
N ALA A 5 3.65 13.71 -3.11
CA ALA A 5 4.56 12.59 -3.30
C ALA A 5 4.68 11.70 -2.05
N PRO A 6 4.97 10.39 -2.20
CA PRO A 6 5.45 9.58 -1.10
C PRO A 6 6.86 10.01 -0.67
N LEU A 7 7.19 9.85 0.60
CA LEU A 7 8.56 9.97 1.10
C LEU A 7 9.31 8.67 0.78
N LYS A 8 10.15 8.71 -0.24
CA LYS A 8 10.83 7.53 -0.80
C LYS A 8 12.20 7.30 -0.17
N ASP A 9 12.85 8.37 0.25
CA ASP A 9 14.17 8.36 0.84
C ASP A 9 14.08 8.12 2.35
N ASP A 10 14.82 7.12 2.84
CA ASP A 10 14.77 6.68 4.23
C ASP A 10 15.36 7.72 5.19
N ASP A 11 16.40 8.46 4.78
CA ASP A 11 17.00 9.51 5.60
C ASP A 11 16.06 10.69 5.76
N THR A 12 15.43 11.12 4.67
CA THR A 12 14.39 12.16 4.68
C THR A 12 13.19 11.74 5.54
N LEU A 13 12.75 10.48 5.41
CA LEU A 13 11.67 9.93 6.22
C LEU A 13 12.02 9.93 7.71
N LYS A 14 13.24 9.56 8.06
CA LYS A 14 13.74 9.57 9.43
C LYS A 14 13.79 10.98 10.00
N GLN A 15 14.39 11.94 9.30
CA GLN A 15 14.44 13.34 9.73
C GLN A 15 13.04 13.94 9.92
N TYR A 16 12.10 13.60 9.03
CA TYR A 16 10.72 14.05 9.13
C TYR A 16 10.03 13.49 10.39
N LYS A 17 10.21 12.22 10.70
CA LYS A 17 9.70 11.57 11.90
C LYS A 17 10.27 12.19 13.17
N GLU A 18 11.59 12.43 13.21
CA GLU A 18 12.25 13.11 14.31
C GLU A 18 11.69 14.52 14.52
N LYS A 19 11.45 15.25 13.43
CA LYS A 19 10.86 16.59 13.50
C LYS A 19 9.44 16.60 14.03
N LEU A 20 8.63 15.61 13.70
CA LEU A 20 7.29 15.44 14.29
C LEU A 20 7.37 15.14 15.79
N ARG A 21 8.33 14.31 16.21
CA ARG A 21 8.56 13.95 17.60
C ARG A 21 9.01 15.16 18.44
N GLU A 22 9.87 16.01 17.89
CA GLU A 22 10.28 17.25 18.54
C GLU A 22 9.10 18.20 18.82
N ILE A 23 8.05 18.17 17.99
CA ILE A 23 6.87 19.00 18.19
C ILE A 23 5.99 18.39 19.29
N ASP A 24 5.64 17.11 19.19
CA ASP A 24 4.86 16.35 20.18
C ASP A 24 4.80 14.88 19.73
N ASP A 25 5.01 13.94 20.64
CA ASP A 25 4.97 12.48 20.37
C ASP A 25 3.67 12.05 19.70
N LYS A 26 2.54 12.70 19.98
CA LYS A 26 1.25 12.37 19.30
C LYS A 26 1.31 12.52 17.78
N TYR A 27 2.07 13.50 17.25
CA TYR A 27 2.20 13.68 15.80
C TYR A 27 3.13 12.63 15.17
N TYR A 28 4.17 12.27 15.92
CA TYR A 28 5.04 11.15 15.56
C TYR A 28 4.24 9.85 15.49
N ILE A 29 3.47 9.52 16.54
CA ILE A 29 2.63 8.31 16.59
C ILE A 29 1.57 8.32 15.47
N MET A 30 0.89 9.44 15.25
CA MET A 30 -0.07 9.60 14.16
C MET A 30 0.57 9.29 12.80
N PHE A 31 1.78 9.77 12.58
CA PHE A 31 2.52 9.55 11.34
C PHE A 31 3.00 8.10 11.23
N GLU A 32 3.55 7.52 12.31
CA GLU A 32 4.00 6.11 12.36
C GLU A 32 2.85 5.15 12.05
N ILE A 33 1.67 5.36 12.61
CA ILE A 33 0.48 4.55 12.29
C ILE A 33 0.16 4.67 10.79
N GLY A 34 0.17 5.88 10.25
CA GLY A 34 -0.14 6.10 8.84
C GLY A 34 0.85 5.42 7.88
N VAL A 35 2.17 5.49 8.17
CA VAL A 35 3.21 4.88 7.32
C VAL A 35 3.43 3.40 7.62
N GLY A 36 3.03 2.92 8.80
CA GLY A 36 3.14 1.50 9.17
C GLY A 36 1.96 0.66 8.68
N THR A 37 0.76 1.25 8.62
CA THR A 37 -0.49 0.52 8.32
C THR A 37 -1.16 0.90 7.01
N GLY A 38 -0.87 2.10 6.49
CA GLY A 38 -1.56 2.66 5.32
C GLY A 38 -2.94 3.24 5.64
N MET A 39 -3.31 3.42 6.90
CA MET A 39 -4.56 4.07 7.30
C MET A 39 -4.64 5.51 6.80
N GLN A 40 -5.85 5.98 6.57
CA GLN A 40 -6.10 7.40 6.25
C GLN A 40 -6.02 8.26 7.51
N LEU A 41 -5.58 9.50 7.37
CA LEU A 41 -5.52 10.44 8.49
C LEU A 41 -6.85 10.50 9.28
N GLN A 42 -7.98 10.54 8.60
CA GLN A 42 -9.30 10.59 9.27
C GLN A 42 -9.61 9.33 10.07
N GLU A 43 -9.16 8.16 9.63
CA GLU A 43 -9.30 6.90 10.36
C GLU A 43 -8.44 6.94 11.63
N ILE A 44 -7.20 7.39 11.51
CA ILE A 44 -6.26 7.50 12.65
C ILE A 44 -6.78 8.47 13.72
N LEU A 45 -7.33 9.62 13.30
CA LEU A 45 -7.86 10.62 14.24
C LEU A 45 -9.11 10.17 15.01
N ARG A 46 -9.78 9.10 14.57
CA ARG A 46 -10.92 8.50 15.25
C ARG A 46 -10.56 7.38 16.21
N LEU A 47 -9.31 6.91 16.17
CA LEU A 47 -8.86 5.81 17.02
C LEU A 47 -8.91 6.22 18.49
N ARG A 48 -9.30 5.27 19.32
CA ARG A 48 -9.17 5.32 20.77
C ARG A 48 -7.97 4.48 21.20
N VAL A 49 -7.50 4.72 22.40
CA VAL A 49 -6.40 3.94 23.01
C VAL A 49 -6.73 2.45 23.01
N GLY A 50 -7.97 2.07 23.37
CA GLY A 50 -8.43 0.70 23.37
C GLY A 50 -8.49 0.04 21.98
N ASP A 51 -8.42 0.82 20.89
CA ASP A 51 -8.39 0.26 19.52
C ASP A 51 -7.01 -0.25 19.12
N VAL A 52 -5.95 0.15 19.84
CA VAL A 52 -4.56 -0.16 19.47
C VAL A 52 -3.78 -0.89 20.57
N ARG A 53 -4.09 -0.67 21.85
CA ARG A 53 -3.36 -1.24 23.01
C ARG A 53 -3.30 -2.76 22.95
N GLY A 54 -2.11 -3.33 22.87
CA GLY A 54 -1.87 -4.77 22.84
C GLY A 54 -2.46 -5.49 21.62
N LYS A 55 -2.87 -4.76 20.58
CA LYS A 55 -3.50 -5.35 19.41
C LYS A 55 -2.55 -5.48 18.24
N LYS A 56 -2.63 -6.60 17.54
CA LYS A 56 -1.89 -6.82 16.28
C LYS A 56 -2.61 -6.27 15.05
N ARG A 57 -3.86 -5.82 15.21
CA ARG A 57 -4.69 -5.32 14.10
C ARG A 57 -5.59 -4.19 14.62
N ILE A 58 -5.81 -3.24 13.74
CA ILE A 58 -6.77 -2.14 13.95
C ILE A 58 -7.95 -2.40 13.02
N ASP A 59 -9.13 -2.56 13.57
CA ASP A 59 -10.36 -2.70 12.82
C ASP A 59 -11.11 -1.38 12.78
N THR A 60 -11.47 -0.93 11.58
CA THR A 60 -12.23 0.31 11.37
C THR A 60 -13.48 0.05 10.54
N LEU A 61 -14.51 0.85 10.76
CA LEU A 61 -15.71 0.87 9.95
C LEU A 61 -15.65 2.06 8.99
N ILE A 62 -15.93 1.82 7.71
CA ILE A 62 -15.92 2.87 6.70
C ILE A 62 -17.33 3.14 6.17
N GLY A 63 -17.73 4.40 6.30
CA GLY A 63 -18.94 4.94 5.71
C GLY A 63 -20.23 4.36 6.28
N THR A 64 -21.33 4.63 5.60
CA THR A 64 -22.69 4.19 5.96
C THR A 64 -22.99 2.72 5.62
N ARG A 65 -22.03 2.00 5.04
CA ARG A 65 -22.20 0.60 4.59
C ARG A 65 -21.50 -0.42 5.48
N ASP A 66 -21.03 -0.03 6.67
CA ASP A 66 -20.33 -0.90 7.64
C ASP A 66 -19.23 -1.78 7.03
N ILE A 67 -18.53 -1.27 6.03
CA ILE A 67 -17.40 -1.98 5.44
C ILE A 67 -16.27 -2.04 6.47
N LYS A 68 -16.05 -3.23 7.03
CA LYS A 68 -14.94 -3.47 7.95
C LYS A 68 -13.62 -3.47 7.18
N ARG A 69 -12.67 -2.67 7.65
CA ARG A 69 -11.27 -2.74 7.25
C ARG A 69 -10.42 -3.15 8.42
N SER A 70 -9.44 -3.99 8.15
CA SER A 70 -8.50 -4.45 9.14
C SER A 70 -7.08 -4.14 8.69
N PHE A 71 -6.34 -3.42 9.53
CA PHE A 71 -4.97 -3.01 9.27
C PHE A 71 -4.03 -3.75 10.21
N ILE A 72 -2.99 -4.38 9.67
CA ILE A 72 -1.97 -5.07 10.47
C ILE A 72 -1.04 -4.01 11.07
N ILE A 73 -0.77 -4.10 12.36
CA ILE A 73 0.23 -3.28 13.05
C ILE A 73 1.55 -4.07 12.99
N PRO A 74 2.62 -3.51 12.38
CA PRO A 74 3.94 -4.12 12.43
C PRO A 74 4.46 -4.26 13.88
N ASP A 75 5.18 -5.33 14.18
CA ASP A 75 5.67 -5.60 15.54
C ASP A 75 6.48 -4.44 16.14
N GLN A 76 7.31 -3.79 15.31
CA GLN A 76 8.08 -2.61 15.75
C GLN A 76 7.19 -1.43 16.13
N LEU A 77 6.06 -1.25 15.46
CA LEU A 77 5.11 -0.19 15.75
C LEU A 77 4.28 -0.49 17.01
N MET A 78 3.99 -1.78 17.29
CA MET A 78 3.26 -2.15 18.51
C MET A 78 3.98 -1.66 19.77
N GLY A 79 5.28 -1.89 19.91
CA GLY A 79 6.04 -1.43 21.07
C GLY A 79 5.99 0.09 21.26
N VAL A 80 6.10 0.84 20.16
CA VAL A 80 6.04 2.32 20.19
C VAL A 80 4.63 2.81 20.56
N ILE A 81 3.57 2.14 20.10
CA ILE A 81 2.19 2.46 20.48
C ILE A 81 1.96 2.15 21.95
N ASP A 82 2.37 0.97 22.43
CA ASP A 82 2.16 0.53 23.81
C ASP A 82 2.85 1.48 24.81
N GLU A 83 4.05 1.94 24.49
CA GLU A 83 4.74 2.96 25.27
C GLU A 83 3.95 4.29 25.31
N PHE A 84 3.46 4.75 24.15
CA PHE A 84 2.70 6.00 24.05
C PHE A 84 1.36 5.98 24.78
N VAL A 85 0.72 4.82 24.88
CA VAL A 85 -0.60 4.68 25.55
C VAL A 85 -0.51 4.22 26.99
N GLN A 86 0.70 4.08 27.53
CA GLN A 86 0.91 3.67 28.92
C GLN A 86 0.22 4.62 29.88
N GLY A 87 -0.56 4.09 30.82
CA GLY A 87 -1.28 4.87 31.83
C GLY A 87 -2.51 5.64 31.35
N ARG A 88 -2.85 5.55 30.05
CA ARG A 88 -4.04 6.22 29.49
C ARG A 88 -5.27 5.31 29.57
N ASN A 89 -6.47 5.90 29.54
CA ASN A 89 -7.72 5.12 29.52
C ASN A 89 -8.06 4.65 28.09
N ASP A 90 -8.69 3.49 27.97
CA ASP A 90 -9.07 2.92 26.68
C ASP A 90 -10.07 3.77 25.89
N ASP A 91 -10.92 4.53 26.59
CA ASP A 91 -11.91 5.44 25.99
C ASP A 91 -11.32 6.75 25.48
N GLU A 92 -10.07 7.06 25.81
CA GLU A 92 -9.43 8.27 25.31
C GLU A 92 -9.17 8.18 23.80
N PHE A 93 -9.36 9.31 23.10
CA PHE A 93 -8.88 9.38 21.72
C PHE A 93 -7.36 9.23 21.69
N LEU A 94 -6.85 8.40 20.79
CA LEU A 94 -5.42 8.13 20.66
C LEU A 94 -4.62 9.43 20.42
N ILE A 95 -5.11 10.26 19.50
CA ILE A 95 -4.51 11.54 19.13
C ILE A 95 -5.39 12.68 19.62
N LEU A 96 -5.10 13.16 20.83
CA LEU A 96 -5.85 14.24 21.48
C LEU A 96 -5.58 15.60 20.83
N GLY A 97 -6.65 16.37 20.63
CA GLY A 97 -6.57 17.79 20.26
C GLY A 97 -6.16 18.68 21.42
N PHE A 98 -6.74 18.42 22.60
CA PHE A 98 -6.46 19.15 23.85
C PHE A 98 -6.24 18.16 25.00
N PRO A 99 -5.15 18.29 25.80
CA PRO A 99 -4.85 17.35 26.88
C PRO A 99 -5.94 17.27 27.96
N SER A 100 -6.65 18.37 28.21
CA SER A 100 -7.68 18.45 29.26
C SER A 100 -9.07 18.00 28.80
N ARG A 101 -9.24 17.64 27.54
CA ARG A 101 -10.53 17.23 26.96
C ARG A 101 -10.35 16.02 26.11
N ASN A 102 -11.19 15.02 26.32
CA ASN A 102 -11.19 13.82 25.47
C ASN A 102 -11.85 14.12 24.10
N VAL A 103 -11.20 14.97 23.31
CA VAL A 103 -11.60 15.29 21.93
C VAL A 103 -10.45 14.98 20.98
N PRO A 104 -10.74 14.43 19.78
CA PRO A 104 -9.69 14.09 18.82
C PRO A 104 -9.03 15.34 18.26
N LEU A 105 -7.80 15.20 17.79
CA LEU A 105 -7.11 16.22 17.01
C LEU A 105 -7.92 16.53 15.74
N SER A 106 -8.09 17.82 15.43
CA SER A 106 -8.79 18.19 14.19
C SER A 106 -7.91 17.91 12.97
N ARG A 107 -8.57 17.61 11.84
CA ARG A 107 -7.88 17.38 10.56
C ARG A 107 -7.02 18.59 10.16
N GLU A 108 -7.52 19.78 10.38
CA GLU A 108 -6.85 21.05 10.03
C GLU A 108 -5.58 21.24 10.87
N GLN A 109 -5.65 20.92 12.17
CA GLN A 109 -4.47 20.97 13.05
C GLN A 109 -3.43 19.92 12.64
N ALA A 110 -3.85 18.66 12.42
CA ALA A 110 -2.97 17.62 11.93
C ALA A 110 -2.27 18.03 10.63
N TYR A 111 -3.04 18.58 9.67
CA TYR A 111 -2.49 19.03 8.40
C TYR A 111 -1.49 20.17 8.55
N ARG A 112 -1.78 21.16 9.40
CA ARG A 112 -0.85 22.28 9.67
C ARG A 112 0.48 21.79 10.22
N VAL A 113 0.44 20.87 11.20
CA VAL A 113 1.66 20.32 11.81
C VAL A 113 2.45 19.49 10.81
N LEU A 114 1.80 18.59 10.06
CA LEU A 114 2.45 17.80 9.03
C LEU A 114 3.17 18.69 8.00
N ARG A 115 2.52 19.78 7.56
CA ARG A 115 3.15 20.73 6.64
C ARG A 115 4.32 21.48 7.28
N ALA A 116 4.16 21.99 8.50
CA ALA A 116 5.21 22.72 9.18
C ALA A 116 6.46 21.87 9.39
N ALA A 117 6.29 20.62 9.85
CA ALA A 117 7.38 19.66 9.96
C ALA A 117 8.03 19.36 8.59
N GLY A 118 7.24 19.24 7.53
CA GLY A 118 7.75 19.06 6.17
C GLY A 118 8.61 20.21 5.72
N HIS A 119 8.15 21.42 5.87
CA HIS A 119 8.92 22.63 5.52
C HIS A 119 10.24 22.72 6.30
N ALA A 120 10.25 22.32 7.57
CA ALA A 120 11.45 22.33 8.40
C ALA A 120 12.55 21.37 7.91
N VAL A 121 12.17 20.30 7.18
CA VAL A 121 13.10 19.34 6.56
C VAL A 121 13.19 19.49 5.04
N GLY A 122 12.81 20.67 4.50
CA GLY A 122 12.94 20.99 3.08
C GLY A 122 11.90 20.37 2.14
N LEU A 123 10.83 19.78 2.68
CA LEU A 123 9.76 19.17 1.89
C LEU A 123 8.66 20.18 1.56
N SER A 124 8.47 20.47 0.27
CA SER A 124 7.49 21.46 -0.20
C SER A 124 6.05 20.92 -0.33
N THR A 125 5.87 19.60 -0.47
CA THR A 125 4.58 18.99 -0.83
C THR A 125 4.15 17.90 0.13
N ILE A 126 3.94 18.26 1.41
CA ILE A 126 3.36 17.35 2.42
C ILE A 126 1.86 17.57 2.55
N GLY A 127 1.11 16.48 2.65
CA GLY A 127 -0.34 16.50 2.82
C GLY A 127 -0.91 15.24 3.50
N ALA A 128 -2.23 15.22 3.66
CA ALA A 128 -2.94 14.11 4.31
C ALA A 128 -2.71 12.74 3.64
N GLN A 129 -2.36 12.73 2.36
CA GLN A 129 -2.10 11.49 1.62
C GLN A 129 -0.62 11.05 1.69
N THR A 130 0.29 11.88 2.21
CA THR A 130 1.72 11.55 2.27
C THR A 130 1.97 10.25 3.02
N MET A 131 1.39 10.07 4.21
CA MET A 131 1.56 8.86 5.01
C MET A 131 1.14 7.61 4.25
N ARG A 132 -0.08 7.63 3.68
CA ARG A 132 -0.64 6.49 2.96
C ARG A 132 0.10 6.19 1.67
N LYS A 133 0.58 7.20 0.94
CA LYS A 133 1.43 7.02 -0.24
C LYS A 133 2.81 6.47 0.12
N THR A 134 3.39 6.96 1.22
CA THR A 134 4.68 6.47 1.74
C THR A 134 4.59 5.00 2.12
N PHE A 135 3.56 4.62 2.90
CA PHE A 135 3.27 3.22 3.19
C PHE A 135 3.19 2.37 1.91
N ALA A 136 2.34 2.80 0.97
CA ALA A 136 2.08 2.03 -0.24
C ALA A 136 3.34 1.85 -1.09
N TRP A 137 4.17 2.90 -1.20
CA TRP A 137 5.42 2.83 -1.94
C TRP A 137 6.44 1.89 -1.29
N HIS A 138 6.70 2.03 0.03
CA HIS A 138 7.64 1.16 0.76
C HIS A 138 7.15 -0.29 0.80
N TYR A 139 5.84 -0.52 0.97
CA TYR A 139 5.25 -1.84 0.90
C TYR A 139 5.49 -2.48 -0.47
N TYR A 140 5.19 -1.75 -1.56
CA TYR A 140 5.42 -2.25 -2.92
C TYR A 140 6.89 -2.56 -3.19
N LYS A 141 7.81 -1.67 -2.78
CA LYS A 141 9.26 -1.91 -2.97
C LYS A 141 9.74 -3.16 -2.24
N ARG A 142 9.20 -3.45 -1.08
CA ARG A 142 9.57 -4.63 -0.28
C ARG A 142 8.94 -5.92 -0.80
N THR A 143 7.68 -5.90 -1.20
CA THR A 143 6.89 -7.11 -1.48
C THR A 143 6.63 -7.34 -2.97
N GLY A 144 6.54 -6.27 -3.77
CA GLY A 144 6.07 -6.30 -5.15
C GLY A 144 4.57 -6.58 -5.31
N ASP A 145 3.81 -6.68 -4.20
CA ASP A 145 2.40 -7.06 -4.22
C ASP A 145 1.49 -5.85 -4.42
N ILE A 146 1.22 -5.54 -5.67
CA ILE A 146 0.34 -4.44 -6.07
C ILE A 146 -1.14 -4.76 -5.82
N TYR A 147 -1.52 -6.03 -5.86
CA TYR A 147 -2.92 -6.45 -5.67
C TYR A 147 -3.35 -6.31 -4.22
N TYR A 148 -2.48 -6.63 -3.27
CA TYR A 148 -2.73 -6.33 -1.86
C TYR A 148 -2.96 -4.83 -1.66
N LEU A 149 -2.09 -3.98 -2.24
CA LEU A 149 -2.23 -2.53 -2.16
C LEU A 149 -3.52 -2.03 -2.83
N GLN A 150 -3.88 -2.57 -3.99
CA GLN A 150 -5.12 -2.24 -4.67
C GLN A 150 -6.33 -2.46 -3.76
N ASN A 151 -6.41 -3.63 -3.13
CA ASN A 151 -7.48 -3.98 -2.20
C ASN A 151 -7.47 -3.08 -0.95
N LEU A 152 -6.30 -2.89 -0.32
CA LEU A 152 -6.15 -2.05 0.87
C LEU A 152 -6.52 -0.59 0.59
N LEU A 153 -6.14 -0.07 -0.57
CA LEU A 153 -6.41 1.30 -0.99
C LEU A 153 -7.82 1.48 -1.56
N ASN A 154 -8.51 0.38 -1.87
CA ASN A 154 -9.81 0.32 -2.55
C ASN A 154 -9.76 1.00 -3.92
N HIS A 155 -8.75 0.65 -4.71
CA HIS A 155 -8.62 1.09 -6.09
C HIS A 155 -9.30 0.10 -7.03
N SER A 156 -9.92 0.59 -8.10
CA SER A 156 -10.64 -0.24 -9.06
C SER A 156 -9.71 -1.04 -9.99
N SER A 157 -8.43 -0.67 -10.09
CA SER A 157 -7.45 -1.41 -10.88
C SER A 157 -6.02 -1.27 -10.35
N PRO A 158 -5.12 -2.21 -10.67
CA PRO A 158 -3.70 -2.11 -10.36
C PRO A 158 -3.04 -0.87 -10.96
N SER A 159 -3.46 -0.45 -12.16
CA SER A 159 -2.94 0.74 -12.85
C SER A 159 -3.13 2.03 -12.04
N ILE A 160 -4.29 2.16 -11.36
CA ILE A 160 -4.54 3.28 -10.45
C ILE A 160 -3.58 3.23 -9.27
N THR A 161 -3.31 2.04 -8.74
CA THR A 161 -2.38 1.83 -7.62
C THR A 161 -0.95 2.18 -8.01
N TYR A 162 -0.48 1.76 -9.18
CA TYR A 162 0.82 2.16 -9.72
C TYR A 162 0.95 3.68 -9.84
N ARG A 163 -0.06 4.33 -10.44
CA ARG A 163 -0.10 5.80 -10.57
C ARG A 163 -0.11 6.48 -9.19
N TYR A 164 -0.85 5.91 -8.24
CA TYR A 164 -0.95 6.44 -6.88
C TYR A 164 0.41 6.47 -6.16
N ILE A 165 1.21 5.40 -6.28
CA ILE A 165 2.54 5.31 -5.68
C ILE A 165 3.64 5.98 -6.52
N GLY A 166 3.31 6.43 -7.74
CA GLY A 166 4.28 7.05 -8.65
C GLY A 166 5.31 6.04 -9.19
N GLU A 167 4.86 4.81 -9.45
CA GLU A 167 5.65 3.74 -10.07
C GLU A 167 5.02 3.32 -11.40
N LYS A 168 5.85 2.76 -12.26
CA LYS A 168 5.38 2.10 -13.48
C LYS A 168 5.18 0.61 -13.20
N PRO A 169 4.21 -0.04 -13.86
CA PRO A 169 4.12 -1.49 -13.79
C PRO A 169 5.45 -2.12 -14.16
N ASN A 170 6.05 -2.87 -13.23
CA ASN A 170 7.23 -3.65 -13.55
C ASN A 170 6.78 -5.08 -13.87
N VAL A 171 6.31 -5.26 -15.08
CA VAL A 171 5.81 -6.54 -15.61
C VAL A 171 6.86 -7.64 -15.43
N SER A 172 8.15 -7.31 -15.59
CA SER A 172 9.23 -8.29 -15.46
C SER A 172 9.42 -8.83 -14.04
N LEU A 173 9.14 -8.03 -12.98
CA LEU A 173 9.31 -8.49 -11.59
C LEU A 173 8.12 -9.33 -11.09
N SER A 174 6.89 -8.94 -11.44
CA SER A 174 5.70 -9.75 -11.14
C SER A 174 5.77 -11.10 -11.83
N PHE A 175 6.19 -11.10 -13.08
CA PHE A 175 6.39 -12.30 -13.88
C PHE A 175 7.51 -13.20 -13.33
N ARG A 176 8.66 -12.64 -12.93
CA ARG A 176 9.75 -13.43 -12.34
C ARG A 176 9.35 -14.15 -11.05
N LYS A 177 8.50 -13.54 -10.21
CA LYS A 177 7.99 -14.19 -8.98
C LYS A 177 7.01 -15.31 -9.27
N ILE A 178 6.08 -15.10 -10.21
CA ILE A 178 5.10 -16.11 -10.60
C ILE A 178 5.81 -17.28 -11.28
N THR A 179 6.70 -17.00 -12.22
CA THR A 179 7.43 -18.05 -12.97
C THR A 179 8.48 -18.78 -12.13
N ALA A 180 9.10 -18.16 -11.12
CA ALA A 180 10.07 -18.84 -10.26
C ALA A 180 9.42 -19.90 -9.36
N ASN A 181 8.23 -19.63 -8.80
CA ASN A 181 7.51 -20.61 -7.98
C ASN A 181 6.77 -21.68 -8.80
N GLU A 182 6.27 -21.35 -10.00
CA GLU A 182 5.60 -22.31 -10.88
C GLU A 182 6.58 -23.08 -11.77
N ASN A 183 7.73 -22.52 -12.16
CA ASN A 183 8.76 -23.26 -12.87
C ASN A 183 9.33 -24.44 -12.07
N GLU A 184 9.37 -24.36 -10.74
CA GLU A 184 9.81 -25.50 -9.92
C GLU A 184 8.75 -26.60 -9.89
N ARG A 185 7.48 -26.27 -9.83
CA ARG A 185 6.37 -27.24 -9.90
C ARG A 185 6.08 -27.71 -11.32
N ALA A 186 6.17 -26.83 -12.33
CA ALA A 186 5.98 -27.16 -13.73
C ALA A 186 7.15 -27.97 -14.32
N ARG A 187 8.39 -27.78 -13.89
CA ARG A 187 9.54 -28.62 -14.29
C ARG A 187 9.34 -30.07 -13.89
N ILE A 188 8.64 -30.35 -12.82
CA ILE A 188 8.40 -31.73 -12.37
C ILE A 188 7.28 -32.40 -13.19
N SER A 189 6.30 -31.65 -13.70
CA SER A 189 5.11 -32.19 -14.41
C SER A 189 5.25 -32.16 -15.96
N LEU A 190 5.93 -31.16 -16.52
CA LEU A 190 5.94 -30.87 -17.95
C LEU A 190 6.95 -31.69 -18.79
N CYS A 191 7.69 -32.59 -18.17
CA CYS A 191 8.68 -33.40 -18.89
C CYS A 191 8.08 -34.56 -19.70
N LYS A 192 6.76 -34.77 -19.71
CA LYS A 192 6.18 -35.99 -20.29
C LYS A 192 5.50 -35.85 -21.66
N ASP A 193 5.06 -34.64 -22.04
CA ASP A 193 4.39 -34.48 -23.33
C ASP A 193 4.57 -33.10 -24.00
N GLY A 194 5.27 -32.81 -24.89
CA GLY A 194 5.59 -31.54 -25.56
C GLY A 194 4.52 -30.40 -25.60
N THR A 195 3.33 -30.60 -25.06
CA THR A 195 2.19 -29.65 -25.02
C THR A 195 2.43 -28.50 -24.03
N GLY A 196 2.99 -28.80 -22.86
CA GLY A 196 3.31 -27.79 -21.86
C GLY A 196 4.33 -26.74 -22.31
N LYS A 197 5.30 -27.18 -23.14
CA LYS A 197 6.32 -26.27 -23.71
C LYS A 197 5.73 -25.27 -24.70
N LYS A 198 4.71 -25.69 -25.47
CA LYS A 198 3.99 -24.80 -26.40
C LYS A 198 3.18 -23.75 -25.68
N ARG A 199 2.53 -24.12 -24.58
CA ARG A 199 1.70 -23.18 -23.76
C ARG A 199 2.57 -22.19 -23.00
N ILE A 200 3.70 -22.60 -22.44
CA ILE A 200 4.66 -21.67 -21.80
C ILE A 200 5.20 -20.68 -22.81
N ASN A 201 5.46 -21.11 -24.06
CA ASN A 201 5.87 -20.19 -25.10
C ASN A 201 4.76 -19.19 -25.45
N LEU A 202 3.50 -19.62 -25.53
CA LEU A 202 2.38 -18.76 -25.80
C LEU A 202 2.18 -17.70 -24.69
N ILE A 203 2.28 -18.12 -23.44
CA ILE A 203 2.26 -17.18 -22.29
C ILE A 203 3.43 -16.20 -22.40
N ARG A 204 4.63 -16.64 -22.72
CA ARG A 204 5.81 -15.78 -22.90
C ARG A 204 5.59 -14.78 -24.03
N GLU A 205 5.14 -15.22 -25.19
CA GLU A 205 4.82 -14.35 -26.34
C GLU A 205 3.75 -13.31 -25.99
N THR A 206 2.72 -13.70 -25.23
CA THR A 206 1.67 -12.75 -24.77
C THR A 206 2.25 -11.70 -23.85
N PHE A 207 3.18 -12.06 -22.95
CA PHE A 207 3.86 -11.10 -22.09
C PHE A 207 4.83 -10.19 -22.83
N ASP A 208 5.54 -10.72 -23.82
CA ASP A 208 6.41 -9.91 -24.70
C ASP A 208 5.58 -8.88 -25.50
N MET A 209 4.34 -9.23 -25.89
CA MET A 209 3.39 -8.29 -26.50
C MET A 209 2.94 -7.22 -25.51
N ILE A 210 2.62 -7.59 -24.26
CA ILE A 210 2.26 -6.64 -23.19
C ILE A 210 3.43 -5.68 -22.95
N ASP A 211 4.64 -6.18 -22.86
CA ASP A 211 5.85 -5.37 -22.61
C ASP A 211 6.13 -4.41 -23.78
N SER A 212 5.91 -4.85 -25.02
CA SER A 212 5.98 -4.03 -26.23
C SER A 212 4.96 -2.89 -26.24
N GLU A 213 3.73 -3.15 -25.83
CA GLU A 213 2.68 -2.14 -25.72
C GLU A 213 2.93 -1.15 -24.56
N LEU A 214 3.47 -1.64 -23.45
CA LEU A 214 3.86 -0.80 -22.28
C LEU A 214 4.99 0.18 -22.61
N ASN A 215 5.84 -0.14 -23.56
CA ASN A 215 6.95 0.70 -23.99
C ASN A 215 6.58 1.68 -25.11
N ASN A 216 5.33 1.66 -25.62
CA ASN A 216 4.87 2.52 -26.70
C ASN A 216 3.78 3.49 -26.24
N PRO A 217 4.09 4.77 -25.94
CA PRO A 217 3.20 5.68 -25.19
C PRO A 217 2.14 6.39 -26.08
N ILE A 218 1.38 5.66 -26.90
CA ILE A 218 0.35 6.27 -27.75
C ILE A 218 -1.04 5.83 -27.31
N ASN A 219 -1.77 6.74 -26.63
CA ASN A 219 -3.20 6.69 -26.27
C ASN A 219 -3.56 5.82 -25.06
N THR A 220 -3.76 6.48 -23.90
CA THR A 220 -3.90 5.83 -22.58
C THR A 220 -5.13 4.91 -22.44
N ASP A 221 -6.29 5.23 -23.02
CA ASP A 221 -7.51 4.45 -22.79
C ASP A 221 -7.58 3.20 -23.69
N ALA A 222 -7.18 3.30 -24.94
CA ALA A 222 -7.05 2.16 -25.84
C ALA A 222 -5.94 1.19 -25.41
N PHE A 223 -4.88 1.73 -24.81
CA PHE A 223 -3.77 0.97 -24.24
C PHE A 223 -4.22 0.10 -23.06
N TYR A 224 -4.97 0.65 -22.09
CA TYR A 224 -5.44 -0.12 -20.94
C TYR A 224 -6.42 -1.23 -21.35
N GLY A 225 -7.35 -0.96 -22.28
CA GLY A 225 -8.25 -1.98 -22.80
C GLY A 225 -7.52 -3.14 -23.51
N LYS A 226 -6.41 -2.85 -24.18
CA LYS A 226 -5.62 -3.90 -24.87
C LYS A 226 -4.77 -4.71 -23.87
N VAL A 227 -4.21 -4.08 -22.85
CA VAL A 227 -3.48 -4.77 -21.78
C VAL A 227 -4.42 -5.65 -20.96
N ASP A 228 -5.60 -5.16 -20.60
CA ASP A 228 -6.60 -5.95 -19.88
C ASP A 228 -7.04 -7.17 -20.71
N SER A 229 -7.31 -7.02 -22.02
CA SER A 229 -7.64 -8.13 -22.92
C SER A 229 -6.51 -9.17 -23.04
N LEU A 230 -5.25 -8.74 -23.01
CA LEU A 230 -4.10 -9.66 -23.03
C LEU A 230 -3.95 -10.39 -21.68
N LEU A 231 -4.24 -9.74 -20.58
CA LEU A 231 -4.25 -10.36 -19.25
C LEU A 231 -5.38 -11.39 -19.12
N ASP A 232 -6.58 -11.08 -19.62
CA ASP A 232 -7.71 -12.02 -19.68
C ASP A 232 -7.32 -13.28 -20.49
N THR A 233 -6.60 -13.12 -21.61
CA THR A 233 -6.09 -14.23 -22.40
C THR A 233 -5.10 -15.11 -21.61
N VAL A 234 -4.24 -14.51 -20.80
CA VAL A 234 -3.32 -15.26 -19.93
C VAL A 234 -4.07 -16.01 -18.84
N GLU A 235 -5.09 -15.40 -18.24
CA GLU A 235 -5.94 -16.06 -17.23
C GLU A 235 -6.69 -17.27 -17.83
N GLU A 236 -7.28 -17.13 -19.02
CA GLU A 236 -7.92 -18.25 -19.73
C GLU A 236 -6.94 -19.41 -19.99
N ILE A 237 -5.72 -19.11 -20.44
CA ILE A 237 -4.69 -20.14 -20.67
C ILE A 237 -4.32 -20.84 -19.35
N LEU A 238 -4.20 -20.08 -18.25
CA LEU A 238 -3.88 -20.64 -16.93
C LEU A 238 -5.02 -21.48 -16.36
N GLU A 239 -6.29 -21.09 -16.56
CA GLU A 239 -7.45 -21.87 -16.15
C GLU A 239 -7.56 -23.19 -16.93
N GLN A 240 -7.34 -23.17 -18.25
CA GLN A 240 -7.25 -24.39 -19.05
C GLN A 240 -6.14 -25.30 -18.56
N PHE A 241 -5.00 -24.74 -18.17
CA PHE A 241 -3.88 -25.48 -17.60
C PHE A 241 -4.23 -26.15 -16.28
N ARG A 242 -4.98 -25.45 -15.39
CA ARG A 242 -5.45 -25.98 -14.11
C ARG A 242 -6.50 -27.10 -14.28
N ALA A 243 -7.36 -26.97 -15.29
CA ALA A 243 -8.40 -27.96 -15.57
C ALA A 243 -7.83 -29.30 -16.09
N GLU A 244 -6.73 -29.25 -16.84
CA GLU A 244 -6.07 -30.44 -17.38
C GLU A 244 -5.13 -31.15 -16.37
N MET A 245 -4.79 -30.47 -15.26
CA MET A 245 -3.97 -31.06 -14.18
C MET A 245 -4.81 -31.76 -13.08
N LYS A 246 -6.13 -31.71 -13.18
CA LYS A 246 -7.06 -32.45 -12.32
C LYS A 246 -7.42 -33.80 -12.94
#